data_dd6129bf9b80651aa0bbfa75e05ae9b8
#
_entry.id   dd6129bf9b80651aa0bbfa75e05ae9b8
#
_cell.length_a   1.000
_cell.length_b   1.000
_cell.length_c   1.000
_cell.angle_alpha   90.00
_cell.angle_beta   90.00
_cell.angle_gamma   90.00
#
_symmetry.space_group_name_H-M   'P 1'
#
loop_
_entity.id
_entity.type
_entity.pdbx_description
1 polymer ?
#
loop_
_entity_poly.entity_id
_entity_poly.type
_entity_poly.pdbx_seq_one_letter_code
_entity_poly.pdbx_strand_id
1 'polypeptide(L)'
;MARFTRSVVGNHLRPWLPVVISMAANSPYWSGRDSGHQSWRTLAWGRWPVAGPPPYFTSLADYDGLVATLLESGVLMDTGTIFWDVRPSRHLPTVEIRAADVPLSVRDTALVAVMIRGLVGTALDAVAAGDPGPVVSPALLRAAYWRAARDGLAGQGLDPVTGRTKEAADLIRAMGGYAQPALVEYGDLPTVIEGVRRLTDTGNGAMRQRAAYARGGLTAVVDEVIAGTET
;
A
#
# COMPACT_ATOMS: atom_id res chain seq x y z
N MET A 1 5.64 4.86 -21.12
CA MET A 1 4.95 5.86 -20.27
C MET A 1 5.92 7.01 -19.97
N ALA A 2 5.54 8.26 -20.26
CA ALA A 2 6.40 9.42 -20.01
C ALA A 2 6.68 9.58 -18.50
N ARG A 3 7.82 10.19 -18.15
CA ARG A 3 8.25 10.36 -16.75
C ARG A 3 7.26 11.23 -15.94
N PHE A 4 6.69 12.24 -16.58
CA PHE A 4 5.62 13.09 -16.01
C PHE A 4 4.38 12.27 -15.66
N THR A 5 3.88 11.44 -16.59
CA THR A 5 2.70 10.58 -16.37
C THR A 5 2.87 9.72 -15.12
N ARG A 6 4.08 9.22 -14.86
CA ARG A 6 4.37 8.36 -13.71
C ARG A 6 4.29 9.08 -12.36
N SER A 7 4.70 10.35 -12.28
CA SER A 7 4.58 11.15 -11.05
C SER A 7 3.11 11.49 -10.75
N VAL A 8 2.32 11.81 -11.78
CA VAL A 8 0.89 12.11 -11.62
C VAL A 8 0.07 10.86 -11.29
N VAL A 9 0.39 9.71 -11.88
CA VAL A 9 -0.19 8.40 -11.45
C VAL A 9 -0.01 8.21 -9.94
N GLY A 10 1.13 8.58 -9.38
CA GLY A 10 1.37 8.55 -7.93
C GLY A 10 0.32 9.33 -7.13
N ASN A 11 -0.15 10.48 -7.62
CA ASN A 11 -1.18 11.28 -6.95
C ASN A 11 -2.51 10.52 -6.82
N HIS A 12 -2.89 9.76 -7.85
CA HIS A 12 -4.10 8.92 -7.82
C HIS A 12 -3.97 7.73 -6.88
N LEU A 13 -2.75 7.18 -6.72
CA LEU A 13 -2.51 6.02 -5.88
C LEU A 13 -2.43 6.36 -4.39
N ARG A 14 -1.95 7.57 -4.04
CA ARG A 14 -1.74 8.01 -2.64
C ARG A 14 -2.90 7.72 -1.70
N PRO A 15 -4.17 8.03 -2.05
CA PRO A 15 -5.30 7.79 -1.16
C PRO A 15 -5.56 6.30 -0.86
N TRP A 16 -5.14 5.40 -1.73
CA TRP A 16 -5.39 3.97 -1.64
C TRP A 16 -4.28 3.20 -0.92
N LEU A 17 -3.09 3.81 -0.75
CA LEU A 17 -1.96 3.14 -0.10
C LEU A 17 -2.28 2.67 1.32
N PRO A 18 -3.03 3.40 2.18
CA PRO A 18 -3.46 2.88 3.48
C PRO A 18 -4.29 1.58 3.37
N VAL A 19 -5.12 1.47 2.33
CA VAL A 19 -5.93 0.25 2.11
C VAL A 19 -5.04 -0.91 1.70
N VAL A 20 -4.05 -0.67 0.83
CA VAL A 20 -3.03 -1.67 0.46
C VAL A 20 -2.26 -2.14 1.68
N ILE A 21 -1.85 -1.24 2.59
CA ILE A 21 -1.20 -1.59 3.87
C ILE A 21 -2.11 -2.50 4.70
N SER A 22 -3.39 -2.16 4.84
CA SER A 22 -4.34 -2.96 5.62
C SER A 22 -4.53 -4.36 5.04
N MET A 23 -4.61 -4.49 3.72
CA MET A 23 -4.76 -5.79 3.04
C MET A 23 -3.53 -6.67 3.24
N ALA A 24 -2.34 -6.09 3.05
CA ALA A 24 -1.08 -6.81 3.04
C ALA A 24 -0.44 -6.98 4.42
N ALA A 25 -1.02 -6.40 5.49
CA ALA A 25 -0.40 -6.39 6.82
C ALA A 25 -0.04 -7.81 7.30
N ASN A 26 1.26 -8.02 7.56
CA ASN A 26 1.83 -9.33 7.89
C ASN A 26 3.03 -9.24 8.84
N SER A 27 3.19 -8.14 9.59
CA SER A 27 4.32 -7.96 10.50
C SER A 27 3.87 -7.53 11.92
N PRO A 28 3.04 -8.36 12.62
CA PRO A 28 2.52 -7.98 13.93
C PRO A 28 3.56 -8.12 15.04
N TYR A 29 4.62 -8.92 14.85
CA TYR A 29 5.63 -9.19 15.87
C TYR A 29 6.94 -8.47 15.59
N TRP A 30 7.56 -7.95 16.66
CA TRP A 30 8.87 -7.34 16.64
C TRP A 30 9.67 -7.76 17.88
N SER A 31 10.91 -8.21 17.68
CA SER A 31 11.76 -8.67 18.79
C SER A 31 11.08 -9.69 19.72
N GLY A 32 10.32 -10.63 19.13
CA GLY A 32 9.65 -11.69 19.85
C GLY A 32 8.38 -11.28 20.62
N ARG A 33 7.87 -10.05 20.39
CA ARG A 33 6.68 -9.51 21.09
C ARG A 33 5.66 -8.98 20.09
N ASP A 34 4.38 -9.04 20.47
CA ASP A 34 3.34 -8.33 19.72
C ASP A 34 3.60 -6.81 19.78
N SER A 35 3.71 -6.19 18.64
CA SER A 35 3.98 -4.76 18.52
C SER A 35 2.73 -3.89 18.77
N GLY A 36 1.55 -4.49 18.91
CA GLY A 36 0.27 -3.79 18.94
C GLY A 36 -0.18 -3.27 17.56
N HIS A 37 0.55 -3.59 16.47
CA HIS A 37 0.24 -3.16 15.11
C HIS A 37 0.12 -4.36 14.20
N GLN A 38 -0.68 -4.27 13.15
CA GLN A 38 -0.77 -5.32 12.13
C GLN A 38 0.37 -5.25 11.12
N SER A 39 0.86 -4.03 10.82
CA SER A 39 2.07 -3.81 10.03
C SER A 39 3.09 -2.98 10.82
N TRP A 40 3.93 -3.63 11.60
CA TRP A 40 5.08 -2.97 12.25
C TRP A 40 6.09 -2.46 11.22
N ARG A 41 6.23 -3.15 10.10
CA ARG A 41 7.09 -2.72 8.99
C ARG A 41 6.77 -1.28 8.57
N THR A 42 5.51 -0.92 8.42
CA THR A 42 5.12 0.44 8.01
C THR A 42 5.64 1.50 8.97
N LEU A 43 5.59 1.25 10.29
CA LEU A 43 6.12 2.18 11.29
C LEU A 43 7.64 2.20 11.33
N ALA A 44 8.27 1.03 11.26
CA ALA A 44 9.72 0.90 11.26
C ALA A 44 10.34 1.58 10.04
N TRP A 45 9.71 1.40 8.86
CA TRP A 45 10.13 2.01 7.61
C TRP A 45 9.92 3.53 7.60
N GLY A 46 8.84 4.02 8.18
CA GLY A 46 8.51 5.45 8.29
C GLY A 46 9.51 6.28 9.12
N ARG A 47 10.52 5.66 9.72
CA ARG A 47 11.62 6.36 10.41
C ARG A 47 12.63 6.99 9.45
N TRP A 48 12.69 6.53 8.19
CA TRP A 48 13.55 7.11 7.19
C TRP A 48 12.95 8.43 6.69
N PRO A 49 13.77 9.49 6.51
CA PRO A 49 13.28 10.84 6.20
C PRO A 49 12.44 10.91 4.92
N VAL A 50 12.71 10.04 3.96
CA VAL A 50 12.09 10.03 2.61
C VAL A 50 11.30 8.74 2.39
N ALA A 51 10.70 8.19 3.46
CA ALA A 51 9.83 7.01 3.40
C ALA A 51 8.36 7.40 3.59
N GLY A 52 7.47 6.45 3.27
CA GLY A 52 6.03 6.59 3.42
C GLY A 52 5.35 7.24 2.21
N PRO A 53 4.20 7.90 2.41
CA PRO A 53 3.43 8.45 1.30
C PRO A 53 4.23 9.54 0.55
N PRO A 54 4.29 9.47 -0.80
CA PRO A 54 4.96 10.51 -1.57
C PRO A 54 4.25 11.85 -1.44
N PRO A 55 4.94 12.99 -1.65
CA PRO A 55 4.30 14.28 -1.85
C PRO A 55 3.33 14.26 -3.03
N TYR A 56 2.43 15.25 -3.08
CA TYR A 56 1.64 15.54 -4.27
C TYR A 56 2.50 16.33 -5.25
N PHE A 57 2.56 15.90 -6.50
CA PHE A 57 3.36 16.57 -7.54
C PHE A 57 2.45 17.16 -8.60
N THR A 58 2.61 18.46 -8.88
CA THR A 58 1.88 19.16 -9.94
C THR A 58 2.59 19.06 -11.29
N SER A 59 3.90 18.77 -11.28
CA SER A 59 4.72 18.67 -12.47
C SER A 59 5.94 17.76 -12.26
N LEU A 60 6.60 17.41 -13.37
CA LEU A 60 7.89 16.73 -13.32
C LEU A 60 8.98 17.64 -12.70
N ALA A 61 8.89 18.94 -12.94
CA ALA A 61 9.82 19.90 -12.37
C ALA A 61 9.74 19.95 -10.84
N ASP A 62 8.52 19.85 -10.28
CA ASP A 62 8.33 19.76 -8.82
C ASP A 62 8.98 18.50 -8.25
N TYR A 63 8.78 17.36 -8.93
CA TYR A 63 9.42 16.10 -8.52
C TYR A 63 10.95 16.19 -8.59
N ASP A 64 11.48 16.64 -9.71
CA ASP A 64 12.94 16.73 -9.93
C ASP A 64 13.57 17.79 -9.01
N GLY A 65 12.91 18.92 -8.78
CA GLY A 65 13.37 19.97 -7.86
C GLY A 65 13.44 19.49 -6.42
N LEU A 66 12.40 18.79 -5.93
CA LEU A 66 12.43 18.22 -4.58
C LEU A 66 13.53 17.15 -4.44
N VAL A 67 13.70 16.28 -5.43
CA VAL A 67 14.76 15.26 -5.40
C VAL A 67 16.15 15.89 -5.40
N ALA A 68 16.37 16.94 -6.21
CA ALA A 68 17.63 17.68 -6.21
C ALA A 68 17.92 18.30 -4.83
N THR A 69 16.95 18.99 -4.24
CA THR A 69 17.08 19.57 -2.89
C THR A 69 17.43 18.52 -1.83
N LEU A 70 16.79 17.35 -1.87
CA LEU A 70 17.05 16.26 -0.92
C LEU A 70 18.46 15.67 -1.08
N LEU A 71 18.97 15.58 -2.31
CA LEU A 71 20.36 15.17 -2.59
C LEU A 71 21.36 16.23 -2.11
N GLU A 72 21.14 17.50 -2.44
CA GLU A 72 22.01 18.62 -2.04
C GLU A 72 22.08 18.80 -0.54
N SER A 73 20.97 18.54 0.17
CA SER A 73 20.91 18.58 1.65
C SER A 73 21.62 17.40 2.33
N GLY A 74 22.04 16.38 1.59
CA GLY A 74 22.64 15.16 2.15
C GLY A 74 21.65 14.22 2.84
N VAL A 75 20.34 14.50 2.79
CA VAL A 75 19.28 13.60 3.29
C VAL A 75 19.19 12.32 2.45
N LEU A 76 19.44 12.44 1.16
CA LEU A 76 19.60 11.31 0.25
C LEU A 76 21.07 11.15 -0.15
N MET A 77 21.57 9.91 -0.09
CA MET A 77 22.90 9.57 -0.64
C MET A 77 22.86 9.50 -2.18
N ASP A 78 21.78 8.98 -2.70
CA ASP A 78 21.49 8.87 -4.13
C ASP A 78 19.97 8.75 -4.34
N THR A 79 19.53 8.78 -5.59
CA THR A 79 18.11 8.69 -5.93
C THR A 79 17.53 7.27 -5.74
N GLY A 80 18.34 6.25 -5.51
CA GLY A 80 17.89 4.89 -5.13
C GLY A 80 17.37 4.85 -3.70
N THR A 81 17.83 5.79 -2.86
CA THR A 81 17.43 5.91 -1.44
C THR A 81 16.14 6.72 -1.24
N ILE A 82 15.42 7.08 -2.30
CA ILE A 82 14.04 7.56 -2.19
C ILE A 82 13.15 6.38 -1.82
N PHE A 83 12.61 6.38 -0.61
CA PHE A 83 11.80 5.29 -0.06
C PHE A 83 10.31 5.60 -0.02
N TRP A 84 9.83 6.56 -0.82
CA TRP A 84 8.40 6.78 -0.99
C TRP A 84 7.69 5.50 -1.44
N ASP A 85 6.49 5.29 -0.93
CA ASP A 85 5.70 4.08 -1.18
C ASP A 85 5.13 4.00 -2.60
N VAL A 86 5.11 5.10 -3.33
CA VAL A 86 4.96 5.13 -4.80
C VAL A 86 6.03 6.05 -5.36
N ARG A 87 6.80 5.56 -6.32
CA ARG A 87 7.80 6.36 -7.02
C ARG A 87 7.94 5.95 -8.49
N PRO A 88 8.29 6.87 -9.40
CA PRO A 88 8.72 6.51 -10.75
C PRO A 88 10.00 5.69 -10.70
N SER A 89 10.07 4.59 -11.46
CA SER A 89 11.34 3.88 -11.66
C SER A 89 12.31 4.74 -12.48
N ARG A 90 13.60 4.71 -12.13
CA ARG A 90 14.64 5.43 -12.89
C ARG A 90 14.96 4.78 -14.22
N HIS A 91 14.96 3.47 -14.25
CA HIS A 91 15.50 2.70 -15.36
C HIS A 91 14.42 2.14 -16.28
N LEU A 92 13.22 1.96 -15.75
CA LEU A 92 12.10 1.38 -16.48
C LEU A 92 10.94 2.37 -16.60
N PRO A 93 10.11 2.28 -17.65
CA PRO A 93 8.92 3.13 -17.80
C PRO A 93 7.78 2.64 -16.90
N THR A 94 8.06 2.41 -15.61
CA THR A 94 7.14 1.85 -14.61
C THR A 94 7.05 2.72 -13.36
N VAL A 95 6.06 2.46 -12.51
CA VAL A 95 5.97 2.92 -11.12
C VAL A 95 6.27 1.77 -10.20
N GLU A 96 6.97 2.05 -9.11
CA GLU A 96 7.23 1.11 -8.03
C GLU A 96 6.27 1.41 -6.88
N ILE A 97 5.54 0.40 -6.39
CA ILE A 97 4.69 0.48 -5.20
C ILE A 97 5.37 -0.33 -4.08
N ARG A 98 5.60 0.30 -2.92
CA ARG A 98 6.41 -0.23 -1.82
C ARG A 98 5.67 -0.25 -0.47
N ALA A 99 4.40 0.14 -0.44
CA ALA A 99 3.60 0.29 0.79
C ALA A 99 3.34 -1.04 1.51
N ALA A 100 3.25 -2.15 0.78
CA ALA A 100 2.83 -3.44 1.31
C ALA A 100 3.91 -4.14 2.15
N ASP A 101 3.49 -4.84 3.21
CA ASP A 101 4.25 -5.99 3.72
C ASP A 101 4.27 -7.07 2.62
N VAL A 102 5.17 -8.04 2.72
CA VAL A 102 5.04 -9.27 1.93
C VAL A 102 3.88 -10.07 2.51
N PRO A 103 2.78 -10.30 1.77
CA PRO A 103 1.64 -11.06 2.29
C PRO A 103 2.02 -12.49 2.66
N LEU A 104 1.22 -13.12 3.53
CA LEU A 104 1.50 -14.44 4.09
C LEU A 104 1.48 -15.56 3.04
N SER A 105 0.65 -15.43 1.99
CA SER A 105 0.51 -16.43 0.94
C SER A 105 0.77 -15.86 -0.46
N VAL A 106 1.12 -16.74 -1.41
CA VAL A 106 1.25 -16.38 -2.82
C VAL A 106 -0.07 -15.85 -3.37
N ARG A 107 -1.21 -16.42 -2.95
CA ARG A 107 -2.54 -15.97 -3.38
C ARG A 107 -2.85 -14.55 -2.91
N ASP A 108 -2.45 -14.19 -1.69
CA ASP A 108 -2.66 -12.84 -1.16
C ASP A 108 -1.70 -11.85 -1.83
N THR A 109 -0.47 -12.29 -2.15
CA THR A 109 0.48 -11.51 -2.96
C THR A 109 -0.09 -11.23 -4.36
N ALA A 110 -0.65 -12.24 -5.01
CA ALA A 110 -1.31 -12.09 -6.31
C ALA A 110 -2.49 -11.11 -6.25
N LEU A 111 -3.35 -11.23 -5.21
CA LEU A 111 -4.46 -10.29 -4.99
C LEU A 111 -3.97 -8.84 -4.89
N VAL A 112 -2.94 -8.58 -4.08
CA VAL A 112 -2.38 -7.23 -3.92
C VAL A 112 -1.80 -6.73 -5.24
N ALA A 113 -1.06 -7.58 -5.97
CA ALA A 113 -0.46 -7.22 -7.26
C ALA A 113 -1.53 -6.87 -8.32
N VAL A 114 -2.57 -7.68 -8.42
CA VAL A 114 -3.68 -7.47 -9.38
C VAL A 114 -4.48 -6.21 -9.02
N MET A 115 -4.75 -5.98 -7.73
CA MET A 115 -5.41 -4.76 -7.28
C MET A 115 -4.59 -3.51 -7.62
N ILE A 116 -3.28 -3.53 -7.36
CA ILE A 116 -2.36 -2.44 -7.73
C ILE A 116 -2.35 -2.23 -9.24
N ARG A 117 -2.34 -3.29 -10.04
CA ARG A 117 -2.41 -3.21 -11.51
C ARG A 117 -3.69 -2.49 -11.96
N GLY A 118 -4.83 -2.84 -11.37
CA GLY A 118 -6.10 -2.16 -11.64
C GLY A 118 -6.09 -0.68 -11.25
N LEU A 119 -5.56 -0.35 -10.06
CA LEU A 119 -5.40 1.04 -9.62
C LEU A 119 -4.52 1.85 -10.58
N VAL A 120 -3.40 1.29 -11.03
CA VAL A 120 -2.49 1.95 -11.98
C VAL A 120 -3.17 2.13 -13.34
N GLY A 121 -3.91 1.14 -13.85
CA GLY A 121 -4.65 1.24 -15.10
C GLY A 121 -5.66 2.37 -15.06
N THR A 122 -6.53 2.38 -14.06
CA THR A 122 -7.52 3.47 -13.87
C THR A 122 -6.86 4.84 -13.70
N ALA A 123 -5.74 4.93 -12.98
CA ALA A 123 -5.00 6.17 -12.83
C ALA A 123 -4.39 6.65 -14.15
N LEU A 124 -3.95 5.75 -15.03
CA LEU A 124 -3.42 6.09 -16.35
C LEU A 124 -4.50 6.69 -17.25
N ASP A 125 -5.71 6.12 -17.23
CA ASP A 125 -6.84 6.65 -17.99
C ASP A 125 -7.27 8.03 -17.48
N ALA A 126 -7.31 8.22 -16.15
CA ALA A 126 -7.61 9.51 -15.54
C ALA A 126 -6.57 10.58 -15.93
N VAL A 127 -5.28 10.24 -15.88
CA VAL A 127 -4.18 11.14 -16.31
C VAL A 127 -4.28 11.44 -17.81
N ALA A 128 -4.63 10.47 -18.64
CA ALA A 128 -4.84 10.69 -20.07
C ALA A 128 -6.02 11.62 -20.35
N ALA A 129 -7.03 11.62 -19.48
CA ALA A 129 -8.16 12.55 -19.51
C ALA A 129 -7.85 13.94 -18.90
N GLY A 130 -6.62 14.16 -18.42
CA GLY A 130 -6.18 15.43 -17.83
C GLY A 130 -6.46 15.57 -16.33
N ASP A 131 -6.86 14.52 -15.63
CA ASP A 131 -7.09 14.54 -14.18
C ASP A 131 -5.75 14.46 -13.43
N PRO A 132 -5.39 15.47 -12.60
CA PRO A 132 -4.14 15.48 -11.84
C PRO A 132 -4.17 14.59 -10.58
N GLY A 133 -5.31 14.00 -10.26
CA GLY A 133 -5.54 13.23 -9.04
C GLY A 133 -5.94 14.08 -7.83
N PRO A 134 -6.49 13.45 -6.80
CA PRO A 134 -7.03 14.13 -5.64
C PRO A 134 -5.92 14.76 -4.78
N VAL A 135 -6.12 16.02 -4.38
CA VAL A 135 -5.28 16.69 -3.39
C VAL A 135 -5.70 16.25 -2.01
N VAL A 136 -4.87 15.47 -1.34
CA VAL A 136 -5.12 14.96 0.01
C VAL A 136 -4.17 15.63 1.00
N SER A 137 -4.72 16.05 2.15
CA SER A 137 -3.91 16.59 3.24
C SER A 137 -2.80 15.62 3.66
N PRO A 138 -1.53 16.05 3.70
CA PRO A 138 -0.44 15.19 4.17
C PRO A 138 -0.64 14.67 5.59
N ALA A 139 -1.30 15.46 6.46
CA ALA A 139 -1.62 15.06 7.82
C ALA A 139 -2.66 13.94 7.86
N LEU A 140 -3.74 14.06 7.08
CA LEU A 140 -4.76 13.00 6.97
C LEU A 140 -4.19 11.73 6.34
N LEU A 141 -3.34 11.86 5.34
CA LEU A 141 -2.71 10.70 4.71
C LEU A 141 -1.80 9.96 5.69
N ARG A 142 -0.96 10.67 6.46
CA ARG A 142 -0.14 10.04 7.52
C ARG A 142 -0.99 9.40 8.61
N ALA A 143 -2.09 10.05 9.02
CA ALA A 143 -3.02 9.46 9.99
C ALA A 143 -3.67 8.19 9.46
N ALA A 144 -4.04 8.14 8.18
CA ALA A 144 -4.58 6.96 7.52
C ALA A 144 -3.56 5.82 7.46
N TYR A 145 -2.29 6.12 7.15
CA TYR A 145 -1.19 5.15 7.20
C TYR A 145 -1.00 4.55 8.59
N TRP A 146 -0.93 5.40 9.60
CA TRP A 146 -0.76 4.94 10.98
C TRP A 146 -1.91 4.05 11.41
N ARG A 147 -3.14 4.45 11.09
CA ARG A 147 -4.33 3.68 11.43
C ARG A 147 -4.37 2.34 10.68
N ALA A 148 -4.05 2.33 9.39
CA ALA A 148 -3.94 1.11 8.60
C ALA A 148 -2.88 0.15 9.16
N ALA A 149 -1.72 0.69 9.56
CA ALA A 149 -0.66 -0.12 10.17
C ALA A 149 -1.05 -0.69 11.53
N ARG A 150 -1.80 0.06 12.35
CA ARG A 150 -2.26 -0.38 13.67
C ARG A 150 -3.40 -1.38 13.57
N ASP A 151 -4.47 -1.02 12.85
CA ASP A 151 -5.74 -1.74 12.91
C ASP A 151 -5.90 -2.75 11.76
N GLY A 152 -5.24 -2.51 10.61
CA GLY A 152 -5.30 -3.40 9.44
C GLY A 152 -6.74 -3.68 9.01
N LEU A 153 -7.07 -4.98 8.87
CA LEU A 153 -8.42 -5.43 8.56
C LEU A 153 -9.31 -5.61 9.80
N ALA A 154 -8.74 -5.65 10.99
CA ALA A 154 -9.48 -5.94 12.22
C ALA A 154 -10.27 -4.74 12.75
N GLY A 155 -10.16 -3.58 12.12
CA GLY A 155 -10.80 -2.35 12.59
C GLY A 155 -11.21 -1.41 11.46
N GLN A 156 -11.40 -0.15 11.85
CA GLN A 156 -11.76 0.91 10.92
C GLN A 156 -10.52 1.58 10.33
N GLY A 157 -10.51 1.82 9.03
CA GLY A 157 -9.55 2.68 8.37
C GLY A 157 -10.02 4.14 8.32
N LEU A 158 -9.12 5.03 7.96
CA LEU A 158 -9.40 6.43 7.66
C LEU A 158 -9.34 6.64 6.15
N ASP A 159 -10.43 7.11 5.56
CA ASP A 159 -10.45 7.61 4.19
C ASP A 159 -9.78 9.00 4.16
N PRO A 160 -8.60 9.13 3.57
CA PRO A 160 -7.85 10.39 3.65
C PRO A 160 -8.40 11.49 2.74
N VAL A 161 -9.29 11.15 1.80
CA VAL A 161 -9.96 12.11 0.91
C VAL A 161 -11.10 12.79 1.66
N THR A 162 -11.92 12.00 2.36
CA THR A 162 -13.12 12.52 3.06
C THR A 162 -12.85 12.86 4.53
N GLY A 163 -11.75 12.40 5.11
CA GLY A 163 -11.44 12.52 6.53
C GLY A 163 -12.32 11.66 7.44
N ARG A 164 -13.09 10.72 6.88
CA ARG A 164 -14.02 9.87 7.64
C ARG A 164 -13.45 8.49 7.89
N THR A 165 -13.78 7.93 9.04
CA THR A 165 -13.51 6.51 9.33
C THR A 165 -14.58 5.63 8.70
N LYS A 166 -14.14 4.47 8.19
CA LYS A 166 -14.97 3.43 7.59
C LYS A 166 -14.44 2.07 8.00
N GLU A 167 -15.29 1.04 7.98
CA GLU A 167 -14.82 -0.32 8.12
C GLU A 167 -13.78 -0.64 7.04
N ALA A 168 -12.73 -1.40 7.40
CA ALA A 168 -11.66 -1.72 6.46
C ALA A 168 -12.20 -2.43 5.19
N ALA A 169 -13.20 -3.30 5.35
CA ALA A 169 -13.87 -3.97 4.24
C ALA A 169 -14.57 -2.99 3.28
N ASP A 170 -15.12 -1.87 3.81
CA ASP A 170 -15.75 -0.83 2.98
C ASP A 170 -14.72 -0.05 2.16
N LEU A 171 -13.57 0.21 2.76
CA LEU A 171 -12.45 0.87 2.05
C LEU A 171 -11.89 -0.02 0.95
N ILE A 172 -11.77 -1.33 1.18
CA ILE A 172 -11.34 -2.30 0.15
C ILE A 172 -12.36 -2.35 -0.99
N ARG A 173 -13.66 -2.39 -0.66
CA ARG A 173 -14.72 -2.34 -1.69
C ARG A 173 -14.69 -1.05 -2.50
N ALA A 174 -14.46 0.09 -1.84
CA ALA A 174 -14.32 1.38 -2.51
C ALA A 174 -13.10 1.41 -3.43
N MET A 175 -11.96 0.85 -3.00
CA MET A 175 -10.75 0.71 -3.82
C MET A 175 -11.00 -0.20 -5.03
N GLY A 176 -11.67 -1.33 -4.83
CA GLY A 176 -12.06 -2.24 -5.93
C GLY A 176 -13.00 -1.57 -6.92
N GLY A 177 -13.96 -0.77 -6.43
CA GLY A 177 -14.87 0.01 -7.29
C GLY A 177 -14.13 1.07 -8.11
N TYR A 178 -13.15 1.76 -7.54
CA TYR A 178 -12.29 2.67 -8.29
C TYR A 178 -11.49 1.97 -9.37
N ALA A 179 -10.91 0.81 -9.05
CA ALA A 179 -10.08 0.04 -9.98
C ALA A 179 -10.90 -0.79 -11.00
N GLN A 180 -12.22 -0.89 -10.82
CA GLN A 180 -13.07 -1.82 -11.58
C GLN A 180 -12.96 -1.68 -13.11
N PRO A 181 -12.93 -0.48 -13.72
CA PRO A 181 -12.82 -0.36 -15.18
C PRO A 181 -11.58 -1.10 -15.72
N ALA A 182 -10.42 -0.82 -15.16
CA ALA A 182 -9.17 -1.47 -15.57
C ALA A 182 -9.15 -2.97 -15.22
N LEU A 183 -9.73 -3.38 -14.09
CA LEU A 183 -9.82 -4.80 -13.71
C LEU A 183 -10.70 -5.60 -14.69
N VAL A 184 -11.76 -4.99 -15.20
CA VAL A 184 -12.61 -5.60 -16.26
C VAL A 184 -11.83 -5.72 -17.56
N GLU A 185 -11.18 -4.64 -17.99
CA GLU A 185 -10.38 -4.61 -19.22
C GLU A 185 -9.27 -5.66 -19.21
N TYR A 186 -8.61 -5.84 -18.07
CA TYR A 186 -7.51 -6.80 -17.93
C TYR A 186 -7.95 -8.24 -17.62
N GLY A 187 -9.26 -8.48 -17.45
CA GLY A 187 -9.80 -9.78 -17.08
C GLY A 187 -9.52 -10.20 -15.62
N ASP A 188 -9.12 -9.27 -14.78
CA ASP A 188 -8.65 -9.51 -13.42
C ASP A 188 -9.77 -9.42 -12.35
N LEU A 189 -10.96 -8.90 -12.72
CA LEU A 189 -12.05 -8.69 -11.76
C LEU A 189 -12.49 -9.95 -11.00
N PRO A 190 -12.62 -11.13 -11.61
CA PRO A 190 -12.97 -12.35 -10.88
C PRO A 190 -11.94 -12.71 -9.80
N THR A 191 -10.65 -12.57 -10.10
CA THR A 191 -9.54 -12.83 -9.16
C THR A 191 -9.61 -11.88 -7.96
N VAL A 192 -9.93 -10.60 -8.19
CA VAL A 192 -10.08 -9.61 -7.13
C VAL A 192 -11.29 -9.93 -6.25
N ILE A 193 -12.45 -10.25 -6.83
CA ILE A 193 -13.67 -10.58 -6.08
C ILE A 193 -13.42 -11.78 -5.17
N GLU A 194 -12.86 -12.87 -5.71
CA GLU A 194 -12.56 -14.07 -4.94
C GLU A 194 -11.51 -13.80 -3.87
N GLY A 195 -10.43 -13.10 -4.23
CA GLY A 195 -9.34 -12.77 -3.31
C GLY A 195 -9.79 -11.88 -2.16
N VAL A 196 -10.60 -10.85 -2.42
CA VAL A 196 -11.16 -9.97 -1.37
C VAL A 196 -12.10 -10.75 -0.46
N ARG A 197 -12.97 -11.62 -1.02
CA ARG A 197 -13.82 -12.48 -0.21
C ARG A 197 -12.99 -13.36 0.73
N ARG A 198 -12.00 -14.09 0.19
CA ARG A 198 -11.11 -14.93 0.98
C ARG A 198 -10.40 -14.11 2.07
N LEU A 199 -9.82 -12.96 1.73
CA LEU A 199 -9.13 -12.08 2.67
C LEU A 199 -10.06 -11.61 3.80
N THR A 200 -11.32 -11.33 3.50
CA THR A 200 -12.33 -10.95 4.50
C THR A 200 -12.67 -12.12 5.41
N ASP A 201 -12.80 -13.33 4.87
CA ASP A 201 -13.19 -14.52 5.60
C ASP A 201 -12.06 -15.07 6.50
N THR A 202 -10.81 -15.02 6.01
CA THR A 202 -9.65 -15.62 6.71
C THR A 202 -8.79 -14.62 7.46
N GLY A 203 -8.95 -13.33 7.20
CA GLY A 203 -8.06 -12.27 7.68
C GLY A 203 -6.75 -12.16 6.90
N ASN A 204 -6.02 -11.07 7.13
CA ASN A 204 -4.67 -10.86 6.61
C ASN A 204 -3.62 -11.67 7.40
N GLY A 205 -2.37 -11.63 6.95
CA GLY A 205 -1.30 -12.39 7.58
C GLY A 205 -1.10 -12.05 9.06
N ALA A 206 -1.26 -10.79 9.46
CA ALA A 206 -1.12 -10.39 10.86
C ALA A 206 -2.21 -10.99 11.76
N MET A 207 -3.45 -11.06 11.30
CA MET A 207 -4.55 -11.70 12.01
C MET A 207 -4.31 -13.20 12.15
N ARG A 208 -3.87 -13.86 11.09
CA ARG A 208 -3.54 -15.29 11.08
C ARG A 208 -2.36 -15.60 12.01
N GLN A 209 -1.30 -14.79 11.99
CA GLN A 209 -0.17 -14.94 12.90
C GLN A 209 -0.60 -14.80 14.38
N ARG A 210 -1.46 -13.83 14.72
CA ARG A 210 -1.99 -13.68 16.09
C ARG A 210 -2.85 -14.84 16.50
N ALA A 211 -3.69 -15.38 15.60
CA ALA A 211 -4.45 -16.59 15.87
C ALA A 211 -3.53 -17.80 16.09
N ALA A 212 -2.45 -17.93 15.33
CA ALA A 212 -1.44 -18.96 15.54
C ALA A 212 -0.73 -18.80 16.90
N TYR A 213 -0.35 -17.58 17.26
CA TYR A 213 0.27 -17.30 18.56
C TYR A 213 -0.61 -17.73 19.74
N ALA A 214 -1.91 -17.48 19.66
CA ALA A 214 -2.86 -17.89 20.70
C ALA A 214 -2.95 -19.42 20.87
N ARG A 215 -2.60 -20.20 19.82
CA ARG A 215 -2.59 -21.67 19.86
C ARG A 215 -1.29 -22.27 20.42
N GLY A 216 -0.14 -21.64 20.16
CA GLY A 216 1.15 -22.25 20.51
C GLY A 216 2.35 -21.29 20.52
N GLY A 217 2.11 -20.01 20.80
CA GLY A 217 3.17 -19.01 20.93
C GLY A 217 3.92 -18.75 19.61
N LEU A 218 5.16 -18.28 19.70
CA LEU A 218 5.97 -17.91 18.53
C LEU A 218 6.31 -19.10 17.62
N THR A 219 6.43 -20.31 18.17
CA THR A 219 6.67 -21.52 17.35
C THR A 219 5.50 -21.74 16.38
N ALA A 220 4.26 -21.66 16.86
CA ALA A 220 3.09 -21.79 15.99
C ALA A 220 2.98 -20.63 14.97
N VAL A 221 3.49 -19.44 15.28
CA VAL A 221 3.57 -18.35 14.30
C VAL A 221 4.54 -18.70 13.18
N VAL A 222 5.71 -19.26 13.49
CA VAL A 222 6.69 -19.69 12.49
C VAL A 222 6.09 -20.78 11.60
N ASP A 223 5.43 -21.78 12.20
CA ASP A 223 4.78 -22.86 11.46
C ASP A 223 3.68 -22.31 10.52
N GLU A 224 2.88 -21.34 10.97
CA GLU A 224 1.84 -20.67 10.15
C GLU A 224 2.46 -19.92 8.96
N VAL A 225 3.60 -19.23 9.17
CA VAL A 225 4.29 -18.51 8.11
C VAL A 225 4.87 -19.48 7.08
N ILE A 226 5.49 -20.58 7.51
CA ILE A 226 6.02 -21.61 6.60
C ILE A 226 4.87 -22.20 5.77
N ALA A 227 3.80 -22.66 6.42
CA ALA A 227 2.66 -23.25 5.72
C ALA A 227 1.98 -22.25 4.76
N GLY A 228 1.89 -20.98 5.14
CA GLY A 228 1.32 -19.94 4.28
C GLY A 228 2.14 -19.67 3.02
N THR A 229 3.46 -19.83 3.09
CA THR A 229 4.37 -19.58 1.95
C THR A 229 4.23 -20.65 0.85
N GLU A 230 3.75 -21.83 1.20
CA GLU A 230 3.55 -22.96 0.27
C GLU A 230 2.19 -22.93 -0.45
N THR A 231 1.30 -22.00 -0.13
CA THR A 231 -0.08 -21.88 -0.67
C THR A 231 -0.29 -20.55 -1.42
#